data_136df7a812a69fc7eb257e6a36b445e9
#
_entry.id   136df7a812a69fc7eb257e6a36b445e9
#
_cell.length_a   1.000
_cell.length_b   1.000
_cell.length_c   1.000
_cell.angle_alpha   90.00
_cell.angle_beta   90.00
_cell.angle_gamma   90.00
#
_symmetry.space_group_name_H-M   'P 1'
#
loop_
_entity.id
_entity.type
_entity.pdbx_description
1 polymer ?
#
loop_
_entity_poly.entity_id
_entity_poly.type
_entity_poly.pdbx_seq_one_letter_code
_entity_poly.pdbx_strand_id
1 'polypeptide(L)'
;MQRETATATTTGRRTKPPFRADHVGSLLRPPQLLQAREDLASGRIDGDQLRGIEDDAIRAIVRKQEELGLQSSTDGEFRRASWHMDFIYQLDGITKEAGHIAVKFHNEQGDIEFTPAALHVDGKLGVSKTIFGDAFQFLQRTVTNTVPKLTIPSPSMVHYRGGKAAVDPRVYPTLDEFWADLVAAYREEVRRLGELGCTYLQFDDTSLAYMNDPHQRDYIESIGGDPERQHVEYIRHINEALADRPAGMSVTTHSCRGNFQSAWAAEGSWDFVAEALLNELDVDGFFMEWDDERSGGFEPLRFLPKGEKQVVLGLVTTKRGELESKDELKRRIEEASRHAPLEQLCLSPQCGFSSTVEGNRLTEDDQWAKLRLIVEVAQEVWG
;
A
#
# COMPACT_ATOMS: atom_id res chain seq x y z
N MET A 1 -50.17 -0.21 13.36
CA MET A 1 -49.48 -1.10 12.43
C MET A 1 -48.60 -0.25 11.53
N GLN A 2 -47.41 0.08 11.98
CA GLN A 2 -46.40 0.76 11.18
C GLN A 2 -45.58 -0.33 10.48
N ARG A 3 -45.58 -0.31 9.16
CA ARG A 3 -44.71 -1.16 8.35
C ARG A 3 -43.28 -0.58 8.44
N GLU A 4 -42.38 -1.27 9.11
CA GLU A 4 -40.95 -1.08 8.93
C GLU A 4 -40.63 -1.43 7.48
N THR A 5 -40.27 -0.42 6.71
CA THR A 5 -39.63 -0.60 5.42
C THR A 5 -38.18 -1.03 5.70
N ALA A 6 -37.92 -2.33 5.63
CA ALA A 6 -36.60 -2.85 5.53
C ALA A 6 -35.97 -2.27 4.24
N THR A 7 -35.06 -1.34 4.37
CA THR A 7 -34.17 -0.94 3.28
C THR A 7 -33.32 -2.16 2.91
N ALA A 8 -33.63 -2.77 1.77
CA ALA A 8 -32.80 -3.79 1.18
C ALA A 8 -31.43 -3.14 0.89
N THR A 9 -30.44 -3.50 1.69
CA THR A 9 -29.03 -3.17 1.45
C THR A 9 -28.61 -3.89 0.18
N THR A 10 -28.43 -3.15 -0.91
CA THR A 10 -27.89 -3.68 -2.16
C THR A 10 -26.40 -3.93 -1.94
N THR A 11 -26.01 -5.17 -1.78
CA THR A 11 -24.60 -5.64 -1.74
C THR A 11 -23.89 -5.50 -3.08
N GLY A 12 -24.46 -4.88 -4.08
CA GLY A 12 -24.02 -4.82 -5.48
C GLY A 12 -22.63 -4.23 -5.76
N ARG A 13 -22.27 -4.23 -7.04
CA ARG A 13 -21.03 -3.69 -7.59
C ARG A 13 -20.77 -2.26 -7.11
N ARG A 14 -19.62 -2.00 -6.48
CA ARG A 14 -19.22 -0.66 -6.08
C ARG A 14 -18.84 0.19 -7.29
N THR A 15 -19.21 1.45 -7.28
CA THR A 15 -18.89 2.44 -8.32
C THR A 15 -17.77 3.39 -7.94
N LYS A 16 -17.32 3.33 -6.66
CA LYS A 16 -16.23 4.14 -6.12
C LYS A 16 -15.19 3.23 -5.45
N PRO A 17 -13.89 3.58 -5.48
CA PRO A 17 -12.85 2.87 -4.75
C PRO A 17 -13.06 2.88 -3.22
N PRO A 18 -12.52 1.89 -2.49
CA PRO A 18 -11.98 0.65 -3.05
C PRO A 18 -13.09 -0.23 -3.60
N PHE A 19 -12.74 -1.10 -4.55
CA PHE A 19 -13.70 -1.98 -5.23
C PHE A 19 -13.84 -3.32 -4.54
N ARG A 20 -14.93 -4.08 -4.84
CA ARG A 20 -15.17 -5.41 -4.23
C ARG A 20 -14.04 -6.40 -4.50
N ALA A 21 -13.51 -6.39 -5.72
CA ALA A 21 -12.25 -7.01 -6.09
C ALA A 21 -11.24 -5.89 -6.35
N ASP A 22 -10.21 -5.81 -5.54
CA ASP A 22 -9.16 -4.80 -5.68
C ASP A 22 -7.78 -5.43 -5.50
N HIS A 23 -6.72 -4.67 -5.67
CA HIS A 23 -5.35 -5.14 -5.47
C HIS A 23 -4.46 -4.00 -4.94
N VAL A 24 -3.32 -4.37 -4.33
CA VAL A 24 -2.44 -3.42 -3.66
C VAL A 24 -1.72 -2.50 -4.64
N GLY A 25 -1.19 -3.03 -5.75
CA GLY A 25 -0.59 -2.15 -6.77
C GLY A 25 0.58 -2.76 -7.53
N SER A 26 1.61 -3.24 -6.84
CA SER A 26 2.79 -3.79 -7.51
C SER A 26 2.53 -5.17 -8.12
N LEU A 27 3.07 -5.40 -9.30
CA LEU A 27 2.99 -6.64 -10.07
C LEU A 27 4.39 -7.17 -10.36
N LEU A 28 4.50 -8.48 -10.63
CA LEU A 28 5.76 -9.11 -11.03
C LEU A 28 6.27 -8.47 -12.32
N ARG A 29 7.53 -8.06 -12.30
CA ARG A 29 8.19 -7.46 -13.46
C ARG A 29 8.53 -8.52 -14.47
N PRO A 30 8.14 -8.36 -15.75
CA PRO A 30 8.50 -9.34 -16.78
C PRO A 30 10.02 -9.40 -16.96
N PRO A 31 10.57 -10.59 -17.31
CA PRO A 31 12.01 -10.77 -17.46
C PRO A 31 12.68 -9.78 -18.42
N GLN A 32 11.98 -9.37 -19.48
CA GLN A 32 12.50 -8.39 -20.44
C GLN A 32 12.72 -7.00 -19.81
N LEU A 33 11.87 -6.61 -18.86
CA LEU A 33 12.03 -5.34 -18.13
C LEU A 33 13.19 -5.42 -17.15
N LEU A 34 13.38 -6.54 -16.46
CA LEU A 34 14.51 -6.75 -15.56
C LEU A 34 15.84 -6.71 -16.37
N GLN A 35 15.89 -7.40 -17.51
CA GLN A 35 17.05 -7.37 -18.40
C GLN A 35 17.34 -5.95 -18.91
N ALA A 36 16.32 -5.20 -19.30
CA ALA A 36 16.50 -3.83 -19.77
C ALA A 36 17.08 -2.89 -18.69
N ARG A 37 16.76 -3.11 -17.41
CA ARG A 37 17.38 -2.37 -16.30
C ARG A 37 18.86 -2.70 -16.12
N GLU A 38 19.25 -3.97 -16.28
CA GLU A 38 20.65 -4.39 -16.30
C GLU A 38 21.38 -3.80 -17.52
N ASP A 39 20.71 -3.74 -18.67
CA ASP A 39 21.26 -3.16 -19.89
C ASP A 39 21.50 -1.68 -19.75
N LEU A 40 20.59 -0.94 -19.11
CA LEU A 40 20.78 0.47 -18.76
C LEU A 40 21.97 0.65 -17.79
N ALA A 41 22.00 -0.14 -16.71
CA ALA A 41 23.07 -0.07 -15.70
C ALA A 41 24.45 -0.32 -16.28
N SER A 42 24.54 -1.16 -17.31
CA SER A 42 25.80 -1.47 -18.04
C SER A 42 26.05 -0.57 -19.26
N GLY A 43 25.18 0.40 -19.54
CA GLY A 43 25.30 1.33 -20.67
C GLY A 43 25.02 0.71 -22.05
N ARG A 44 24.38 -0.47 -22.12
CA ARG A 44 23.97 -1.11 -23.39
C ARG A 44 22.75 -0.44 -24.03
N ILE A 45 21.88 0.15 -23.22
CA ILE A 45 20.76 0.98 -23.69
C ILE A 45 20.78 2.30 -22.95
N ASP A 46 20.04 3.28 -23.45
CA ASP A 46 19.80 4.58 -22.80
C ASP A 46 18.46 4.64 -22.06
N GLY A 47 18.21 5.76 -21.39
CA GLY A 47 16.99 5.97 -20.61
C GLY A 47 15.70 5.98 -21.44
N ASP A 48 15.78 6.48 -22.70
CA ASP A 48 14.62 6.52 -23.60
C ASP A 48 14.26 5.11 -24.08
N GLN A 49 15.25 4.27 -24.32
CA GLN A 49 15.05 2.87 -24.68
C GLN A 49 14.44 2.09 -23.53
N LEU A 50 14.92 2.28 -22.29
CA LEU A 50 14.29 1.68 -21.10
C LEU A 50 12.84 2.16 -20.96
N ARG A 51 12.60 3.47 -21.10
CA ARG A 51 11.25 4.06 -21.03
C ARG A 51 10.30 3.40 -22.03
N GLY A 52 10.74 3.14 -23.26
CA GLY A 52 9.94 2.45 -24.27
C GLY A 52 9.55 1.03 -23.84
N ILE A 53 10.50 0.27 -23.25
CA ILE A 53 10.27 -1.08 -22.75
C ILE A 53 9.29 -1.05 -21.54
N GLU A 54 9.46 -0.11 -20.62
CA GLU A 54 8.53 0.10 -19.50
C GLU A 54 7.12 0.42 -20.00
N ASP A 55 6.99 1.32 -20.98
CA ASP A 55 5.72 1.71 -21.56
C ASP A 55 4.98 0.51 -22.15
N ASP A 56 5.65 -0.35 -22.90
CA ASP A 56 5.05 -1.53 -23.51
C ASP A 56 4.64 -2.56 -22.45
N ALA A 57 5.48 -2.78 -21.44
CA ALA A 57 5.16 -3.66 -20.32
C ALA A 57 3.94 -3.15 -19.54
N ILE A 58 3.85 -1.85 -19.25
CA ILE A 58 2.71 -1.25 -18.56
C ILE A 58 1.43 -1.38 -19.39
N ARG A 59 1.48 -1.13 -20.71
CA ARG A 59 0.30 -1.32 -21.57
C ARG A 59 -0.18 -2.77 -21.55
N ALA A 60 0.74 -3.73 -21.51
CA ALA A 60 0.39 -5.15 -21.45
C ALA A 60 -0.32 -5.53 -20.15
N ILE A 61 0.20 -5.11 -19.00
CA ILE A 61 -0.42 -5.45 -17.71
C ILE A 61 -1.72 -4.68 -17.45
N VAL A 62 -1.86 -3.44 -17.95
CA VAL A 62 -3.12 -2.71 -17.86
C VAL A 62 -4.22 -3.46 -18.62
N ARG A 63 -3.97 -3.86 -19.86
CA ARG A 63 -4.93 -4.72 -20.61
C ARG A 63 -5.29 -5.98 -19.84
N LYS A 64 -4.30 -6.65 -19.24
CA LYS A 64 -4.53 -7.87 -18.47
C LYS A 64 -5.40 -7.64 -17.23
N GLN A 65 -5.19 -6.55 -16.50
CA GLN A 65 -6.04 -6.15 -15.37
C GLN A 65 -7.49 -5.89 -15.82
N GLU A 66 -7.68 -5.18 -16.93
CA GLU A 66 -8.99 -4.92 -17.52
C GLU A 66 -9.70 -6.20 -18.02
N GLU A 67 -8.98 -7.10 -18.70
CA GLU A 67 -9.49 -8.40 -19.16
C GLU A 67 -9.93 -9.31 -18.01
N LEU A 68 -9.29 -9.22 -16.85
CA LEU A 68 -9.68 -9.97 -15.66
C LEU A 68 -10.96 -9.43 -15.00
N GLY A 69 -11.39 -8.22 -15.36
CA GLY A 69 -12.58 -7.58 -14.79
C GLY A 69 -12.32 -6.78 -13.52
N LEU A 70 -11.06 -6.46 -13.22
CA LEU A 70 -10.74 -5.49 -12.17
C LEU A 70 -11.34 -4.12 -12.53
N GLN A 71 -11.71 -3.33 -11.52
CA GLN A 71 -12.29 -2.00 -11.70
C GLN A 71 -11.24 -0.88 -11.54
N SER A 72 -10.06 -1.21 -11.01
CA SER A 72 -8.88 -0.35 -10.95
C SER A 72 -7.71 -0.99 -11.67
N SER A 73 -6.79 -0.17 -12.20
CA SER A 73 -5.52 -0.62 -12.75
C SER A 73 -4.38 0.24 -12.24
N THR A 74 -3.23 -0.40 -12.01
CA THR A 74 -1.96 0.25 -11.70
C THR A 74 -0.96 0.04 -12.83
N ASP A 75 0.14 0.78 -12.80
CA ASP A 75 1.29 0.56 -13.67
C ASP A 75 2.19 -0.60 -13.21
N GLY A 76 1.74 -1.38 -12.19
CA GLY A 76 2.50 -2.47 -11.58
C GLY A 76 3.73 -2.02 -10.81
N GLU A 77 3.94 -0.71 -10.67
CA GLU A 77 5.17 -0.09 -10.14
C GLU A 77 6.42 -0.43 -10.99
N PHE A 78 6.22 -0.66 -12.28
CA PHE A 78 7.27 -1.12 -13.19
C PHE A 78 8.40 -0.13 -13.39
N ARG A 79 8.20 1.14 -13.05
CA ARG A 79 9.25 2.18 -13.11
C ARG A 79 10.03 2.33 -11.82
N ARG A 80 9.66 1.59 -10.76
CA ARG A 80 10.28 1.69 -9.43
C ARG A 80 11.23 0.53 -9.16
N ALA A 81 12.29 0.79 -8.44
CA ALA A 81 13.14 -0.24 -7.81
C ALA A 81 12.64 -0.57 -6.40
N SER A 82 12.12 0.43 -5.69
CA SER A 82 11.55 0.31 -4.35
C SER A 82 10.21 1.02 -4.26
N TRP A 83 9.22 0.37 -3.66
CA TRP A 83 7.87 0.92 -3.51
C TRP A 83 7.84 2.29 -2.79
N HIS A 84 8.76 2.54 -1.83
CA HIS A 84 8.77 3.74 -1.01
C HIS A 84 9.99 4.65 -1.26
N MET A 85 11.19 4.10 -1.39
CA MET A 85 12.40 4.94 -1.47
C MET A 85 12.45 5.76 -2.76
N ASP A 86 11.94 5.23 -3.88
CA ASP A 86 11.89 5.97 -5.15
C ASP A 86 10.97 7.20 -5.10
N PHE A 87 10.00 7.22 -4.19
CA PHE A 87 9.21 8.41 -3.87
C PHE A 87 9.95 9.32 -2.88
N ILE A 88 10.38 8.76 -1.76
CA ILE A 88 10.96 9.52 -0.64
C ILE A 88 12.18 10.32 -1.07
N TYR A 89 13.06 9.74 -1.89
CA TYR A 89 14.25 10.46 -2.41
C TYR A 89 13.94 11.58 -3.41
N GLN A 90 12.70 11.76 -3.83
CA GLN A 90 12.27 12.87 -4.66
C GLN A 90 11.68 14.03 -3.85
N LEU A 91 11.47 13.86 -2.55
CA LEU A 91 11.18 14.97 -1.65
C LEU A 91 12.42 15.86 -1.52
N ASP A 92 12.22 17.17 -1.53
CA ASP A 92 13.27 18.13 -1.27
C ASP A 92 13.79 17.94 0.16
N GLY A 93 15.08 18.12 0.40
CA GLY A 93 15.69 18.06 1.73
C GLY A 93 16.01 16.64 2.22
N ILE A 94 15.91 15.62 1.38
CA ILE A 94 16.25 14.24 1.70
C ILE A 94 17.46 13.78 0.90
N THR A 95 18.45 13.26 1.60
CA THR A 95 19.65 12.63 1.01
C THR A 95 19.62 11.12 1.22
N LYS A 96 20.06 10.39 0.19
CA LYS A 96 20.21 8.94 0.24
C LYS A 96 21.45 8.58 1.04
N GLU A 97 21.29 7.69 2.01
CA GLU A 97 22.38 7.10 2.76
C GLU A 97 22.53 5.60 2.52
N ALA A 98 23.70 5.06 2.80
CA ALA A 98 23.87 3.61 2.86
C ALA A 98 23.06 3.04 4.02
N GLY A 99 22.35 1.95 3.78
CA GLY A 99 21.61 1.27 4.83
C GLY A 99 22.52 0.76 5.93
N HIS A 100 22.10 0.92 7.17
CA HIS A 100 22.83 0.44 8.36
C HIS A 100 21.91 -0.32 9.33
N ILE A 101 20.62 -0.39 9.03
CA ILE A 101 19.62 -1.13 9.83
C ILE A 101 19.24 -2.37 9.05
N ALA A 102 19.64 -3.54 9.52
CA ALA A 102 19.20 -4.81 8.95
C ALA A 102 17.76 -5.10 9.39
N VAL A 103 16.92 -5.46 8.44
CA VAL A 103 15.57 -5.96 8.68
C VAL A 103 15.59 -7.46 8.45
N LYS A 104 15.11 -8.21 9.43
CA LYS A 104 14.91 -9.65 9.28
C LYS A 104 13.54 -9.92 8.68
N PHE A 105 13.54 -10.70 7.63
CA PHE A 105 12.34 -11.24 7.02
C PHE A 105 12.31 -12.74 7.23
N HIS A 106 11.14 -13.29 7.52
CA HIS A 106 10.93 -14.68 7.87
C HIS A 106 10.10 -15.37 6.78
N ASN A 107 10.41 -16.62 6.47
CA ASN A 107 9.57 -17.51 5.68
C ASN A 107 9.80 -18.97 6.11
N GLU A 108 9.10 -19.91 5.48
CA GLU A 108 9.21 -21.35 5.77
C GLU A 108 10.62 -21.94 5.52
N GLN A 109 11.50 -21.23 4.77
CA GLN A 109 12.85 -21.67 4.42
C GLN A 109 13.93 -21.08 5.36
N GLY A 110 13.54 -20.17 6.26
CA GLY A 110 14.43 -19.50 7.21
C GLY A 110 14.39 -17.98 7.11
N ASP A 111 15.38 -17.34 7.72
CA ASP A 111 15.47 -15.90 7.81
C ASP A 111 16.25 -15.32 6.61
N ILE A 112 15.78 -14.19 6.12
CA ILE A 112 16.48 -13.36 5.13
C ILE A 112 16.80 -12.03 5.80
N GLU A 113 18.09 -11.68 5.89
CA GLU A 113 18.49 -10.34 6.32
C GLU A 113 18.59 -9.42 5.10
N PHE A 114 17.91 -8.30 5.15
CA PHE A 114 17.97 -7.27 4.13
C PHE A 114 18.24 -5.91 4.79
N THR A 115 19.20 -5.20 4.28
CA THR A 115 19.51 -3.83 4.73
C THR A 115 18.98 -2.86 3.67
N PRO A 116 17.78 -2.29 3.88
CA PRO A 116 17.25 -1.31 2.94
C PRO A 116 18.12 -0.05 2.94
N ALA A 117 18.11 0.67 1.83
CA ALA A 117 18.72 1.98 1.77
C ALA A 117 18.10 2.89 2.85
N ALA A 118 18.94 3.72 3.46
CA ALA A 118 18.54 4.69 4.47
C ALA A 118 18.37 6.09 3.87
N LEU A 119 17.75 6.97 4.63
CA LEU A 119 17.62 8.38 4.29
C LEU A 119 18.16 9.25 5.42
N HIS A 120 18.56 10.47 5.07
CA HIS A 120 18.84 11.53 6.02
C HIS A 120 18.12 12.81 5.59
N VAL A 121 17.49 13.46 6.53
CA VAL A 121 16.81 14.75 6.32
C VAL A 121 17.80 15.84 6.69
N ASP A 122 18.50 16.36 5.69
CA ASP A 122 19.59 17.36 5.84
C ASP A 122 19.26 18.72 5.20
N GLY A 123 18.05 18.86 4.68
CA GLY A 123 17.49 20.10 4.14
C GLY A 123 16.03 20.30 4.54
N LYS A 124 15.48 21.48 4.23
CA LYS A 124 14.05 21.75 4.43
C LYS A 124 13.22 20.88 3.51
N LEU A 125 12.25 20.17 4.09
CA LEU A 125 11.36 19.29 3.35
C LEU A 125 10.39 20.09 2.48
N GLY A 126 10.14 19.55 1.28
CA GLY A 126 9.22 20.12 0.31
C GLY A 126 9.00 19.19 -0.86
N VAL A 127 8.22 19.64 -1.82
CA VAL A 127 8.00 18.97 -3.11
C VAL A 127 8.08 20.00 -4.23
N SER A 128 9.20 20.01 -4.94
CA SER A 128 9.43 20.98 -6.04
C SER A 128 8.71 20.57 -7.34
N LYS A 129 8.45 19.27 -7.54
CA LYS A 129 7.71 18.71 -8.68
C LYS A 129 6.80 17.58 -8.20
N THR A 130 5.71 17.32 -8.93
CA THR A 130 4.83 16.18 -8.65
C THR A 130 5.60 14.87 -8.81
N ILE A 131 5.69 14.10 -7.72
CA ILE A 131 6.37 12.81 -7.71
C ILE A 131 5.47 11.77 -8.39
N PHE A 132 6.02 10.99 -9.32
CA PHE A 132 5.29 10.04 -10.16
C PHE A 132 4.20 10.64 -11.05
N GLY A 133 4.12 11.97 -11.20
CA GLY A 133 3.12 12.64 -12.03
C GLY A 133 3.12 12.14 -13.48
N ASP A 134 4.30 12.05 -14.11
CA ASP A 134 4.43 11.53 -15.49
C ASP A 134 4.01 10.06 -15.60
N ALA A 135 4.34 9.23 -14.59
CA ALA A 135 3.95 7.83 -14.54
C ALA A 135 2.42 7.70 -14.41
N PHE A 136 1.81 8.49 -13.54
CA PHE A 136 0.36 8.53 -13.38
C PHE A 136 -0.35 8.99 -14.66
N GLN A 137 0.11 10.05 -15.29
CA GLN A 137 -0.46 10.52 -16.55
C GLN A 137 -0.33 9.48 -17.68
N PHE A 138 0.78 8.71 -17.70
CA PHE A 138 0.92 7.61 -18.64
C PHE A 138 -0.12 6.52 -18.37
N LEU A 139 -0.29 6.09 -17.12
CA LEU A 139 -1.31 5.12 -16.72
C LEU A 139 -2.71 5.63 -17.10
N GLN A 140 -3.03 6.90 -16.78
CA GLN A 140 -4.33 7.51 -17.09
C GLN A 140 -4.67 7.49 -18.60
N ARG A 141 -3.66 7.68 -19.45
CA ARG A 141 -3.85 7.58 -20.92
C ARG A 141 -3.89 6.14 -21.43
N THR A 142 -3.47 5.18 -20.64
CA THR A 142 -3.37 3.76 -21.02
C THR A 142 -4.62 2.98 -20.65
N VAL A 143 -5.26 3.28 -19.52
CA VAL A 143 -6.51 2.63 -19.11
C VAL A 143 -7.65 2.95 -20.07
N THR A 144 -8.55 1.99 -20.28
CA THR A 144 -9.71 2.16 -21.16
C THR A 144 -11.04 2.08 -20.42
N ASN A 145 -11.15 1.25 -19.40
CA ASN A 145 -12.40 1.02 -18.66
C ASN A 145 -12.23 0.84 -17.15
N THR A 146 -11.01 1.04 -16.64
CA THR A 146 -10.69 0.98 -15.22
C THR A 146 -10.32 2.35 -14.67
N VAL A 147 -10.38 2.50 -13.35
CA VAL A 147 -9.90 3.69 -12.65
C VAL A 147 -8.38 3.57 -12.45
N PRO A 148 -7.58 4.54 -12.93
CA PRO A 148 -6.14 4.55 -12.67
C PRO A 148 -5.88 4.76 -11.18
N LYS A 149 -5.17 3.81 -10.56
CA LYS A 149 -4.79 3.82 -9.15
C LYS A 149 -3.31 4.12 -9.01
N LEU A 150 -2.98 5.12 -8.19
CA LEU A 150 -1.60 5.45 -7.83
C LEU A 150 -1.33 5.05 -6.38
N THR A 151 -0.15 4.49 -6.12
CA THR A 151 0.37 4.16 -4.80
C THR A 151 1.57 5.04 -4.46
N ILE A 152 1.61 5.59 -3.26
CA ILE A 152 2.76 6.32 -2.70
C ILE A 152 2.96 5.91 -1.24
N PRO A 153 4.17 5.99 -0.68
CA PRO A 153 4.37 5.72 0.74
C PRO A 153 3.66 6.78 1.59
N SER A 154 3.20 6.40 2.79
CA SER A 154 2.65 7.35 3.75
C SER A 154 3.74 8.24 4.36
N PRO A 155 3.41 9.41 4.92
CA PRO A 155 4.39 10.30 5.57
C PRO A 155 5.18 9.64 6.70
N SER A 156 4.56 8.72 7.46
CA SER A 156 5.19 7.96 8.52
C SER A 156 6.44 7.21 8.08
N MET A 157 6.49 6.78 6.80
CA MET A 157 7.62 6.03 6.25
C MET A 157 8.92 6.84 6.16
N VAL A 158 8.85 8.18 6.16
CA VAL A 158 10.03 9.05 6.20
C VAL A 158 10.69 9.02 7.59
N HIS A 159 9.91 8.85 8.66
CA HIS A 159 10.39 8.87 10.04
C HIS A 159 10.61 7.48 10.65
N TYR A 160 9.75 6.51 10.33
CA TYR A 160 9.58 5.26 11.09
C TYR A 160 10.90 4.52 11.40
N ARG A 161 11.77 4.32 10.40
CA ARG A 161 12.98 3.51 10.60
C ARG A 161 14.13 4.26 11.26
N GLY A 162 14.32 5.53 10.94
CA GLY A 162 15.45 6.31 11.44
C GLY A 162 15.11 7.13 12.69
N GLY A 163 13.82 7.31 12.96
CA GLY A 163 13.35 8.14 14.06
C GLY A 163 14.00 9.54 14.03
N LYS A 164 14.19 10.11 15.20
CA LYS A 164 14.82 11.43 15.34
C LYS A 164 16.27 11.47 14.81
N ALA A 165 16.97 10.35 14.81
CA ALA A 165 18.37 10.29 14.37
C ALA A 165 18.55 10.53 12.86
N ALA A 166 17.50 10.25 12.06
CA ALA A 166 17.50 10.53 10.63
C ALA A 166 17.26 12.00 10.27
N VAL A 167 17.02 12.87 11.24
CA VAL A 167 16.69 14.28 11.03
C VAL A 167 17.83 15.15 11.58
N ASP A 168 18.45 15.99 10.74
CA ASP A 168 19.51 16.89 11.15
C ASP A 168 18.96 17.98 12.09
N PRO A 169 19.41 18.04 13.36
CA PRO A 169 18.90 19.01 14.33
C PRO A 169 19.29 20.46 14.00
N ARG A 170 20.21 20.68 13.05
CA ARG A 170 20.55 22.03 12.55
C ARG A 170 19.49 22.53 11.56
N VAL A 171 18.79 21.64 10.88
CA VAL A 171 17.68 21.94 9.95
C VAL A 171 16.35 21.96 10.69
N TYR A 172 16.15 20.97 11.56
CA TYR A 172 14.93 20.80 12.37
C TYR A 172 15.29 20.58 13.84
N PRO A 173 15.37 21.67 14.64
CA PRO A 173 15.62 21.60 16.06
C PRO A 173 14.61 20.75 16.84
N THR A 174 13.37 20.68 16.33
CA THR A 174 12.28 19.88 16.90
C THR A 174 11.63 18.97 15.85
N LEU A 175 11.07 17.85 16.27
CA LEU A 175 10.28 17.00 15.38
C LEU A 175 8.97 17.68 14.96
N ASP A 176 8.43 18.60 15.73
CA ASP A 176 7.22 19.34 15.34
C ASP A 176 7.46 20.17 14.07
N GLU A 177 8.62 20.82 13.95
CA GLU A 177 8.99 21.56 12.74
C GLU A 177 9.20 20.62 11.54
N PHE A 178 9.83 19.46 11.76
CA PHE A 178 9.98 18.41 10.74
C PHE A 178 8.61 17.93 10.24
N TRP A 179 7.70 17.59 11.16
CA TRP A 179 6.37 17.11 10.78
C TRP A 179 5.54 18.18 10.08
N ALA A 180 5.64 19.44 10.50
CA ALA A 180 4.94 20.53 9.82
C ALA A 180 5.33 20.65 8.35
N ASP A 181 6.62 20.61 8.03
CA ASP A 181 7.11 20.71 6.66
C ASP A 181 6.79 19.42 5.87
N LEU A 182 6.93 18.23 6.48
CA LEU A 182 6.59 16.96 5.82
C LEU A 182 5.11 16.87 5.46
N VAL A 183 4.23 17.23 6.39
CA VAL A 183 2.78 17.30 6.18
C VAL A 183 2.45 18.28 5.06
N ALA A 184 3.08 19.46 5.04
CA ALA A 184 2.88 20.46 3.99
C ALA A 184 3.32 19.93 2.62
N ALA A 185 4.46 19.22 2.55
CA ALA A 185 4.94 18.59 1.31
C ALA A 185 3.96 17.52 0.78
N TYR A 186 3.45 16.64 1.64
CA TYR A 186 2.47 15.63 1.24
C TYR A 186 1.12 16.25 0.84
N ARG A 187 0.66 17.27 1.56
CA ARG A 187 -0.57 18.01 1.19
C ARG A 187 -0.45 18.61 -0.22
N GLU A 188 0.68 19.22 -0.52
CA GLU A 188 0.95 19.77 -1.84
C GLU A 188 1.03 18.67 -2.91
N GLU A 189 1.66 17.53 -2.62
CA GLU A 189 1.72 16.40 -3.54
C GLU A 189 0.33 15.85 -3.84
N VAL A 190 -0.50 15.61 -2.81
CA VAL A 190 -1.89 15.14 -2.97
C VAL A 190 -2.71 16.13 -3.81
N ARG A 191 -2.56 17.42 -3.55
CA ARG A 191 -3.21 18.48 -4.33
C ARG A 191 -2.82 18.43 -5.81
N ARG A 192 -1.51 18.33 -6.11
CA ARG A 192 -0.99 18.26 -7.49
C ARG A 192 -1.43 16.99 -8.21
N LEU A 193 -1.42 15.85 -7.53
CA LEU A 193 -1.95 14.59 -8.09
C LEU A 193 -3.43 14.72 -8.46
N GLY A 194 -4.23 15.39 -7.62
CA GLY A 194 -5.63 15.70 -7.95
C GLY A 194 -5.78 16.62 -9.17
N GLU A 195 -4.91 17.62 -9.34
CA GLU A 195 -4.89 18.47 -10.53
C GLU A 195 -4.54 17.70 -11.80
N LEU A 196 -3.75 16.61 -11.69
CA LEU A 196 -3.49 15.69 -12.79
C LEU A 196 -4.67 14.71 -13.03
N GLY A 197 -5.73 14.76 -12.22
CA GLY A 197 -6.92 13.92 -12.34
C GLY A 197 -6.83 12.60 -11.59
N CYS A 198 -5.97 12.47 -10.59
CA CYS A 198 -5.92 11.30 -9.72
C CYS A 198 -7.17 11.27 -8.84
N THR A 199 -8.01 10.24 -9.01
CA THR A 199 -9.23 10.01 -8.23
C THR A 199 -9.14 8.77 -7.34
N TYR A 200 -8.04 8.00 -7.44
CA TYR A 200 -7.78 6.85 -6.58
C TYR A 200 -6.30 6.84 -6.16
N LEU A 201 -6.05 7.26 -4.93
CA LEU A 201 -4.73 7.30 -4.31
C LEU A 201 -4.66 6.28 -3.17
N GLN A 202 -3.56 5.54 -3.07
CA GLN A 202 -3.28 4.66 -1.94
C GLN A 202 -2.00 5.09 -1.23
N PHE A 203 -2.09 5.22 0.09
CA PHE A 203 -0.93 5.36 0.96
C PHE A 203 -0.47 3.98 1.43
N ASP A 204 0.73 3.58 1.04
CA ASP A 204 1.35 2.34 1.51
C ASP A 204 2.12 2.60 2.81
N ASP A 205 1.83 1.79 3.81
CA ASP A 205 2.37 1.95 5.16
C ASP A 205 2.76 0.60 5.76
N THR A 206 3.98 0.49 6.25
CA THR A 206 4.38 -0.65 7.07
C THR A 206 4.42 -0.29 8.55
N SER A 207 4.56 1.00 8.89
CA SER A 207 4.77 1.44 10.26
C SER A 207 3.59 1.10 11.17
N LEU A 208 2.36 1.33 10.71
CA LEU A 208 1.15 1.05 11.48
C LEU A 208 0.93 -0.46 11.69
N ALA A 209 1.20 -1.27 10.65
CA ALA A 209 1.10 -2.73 10.77
C ALA A 209 2.17 -3.33 11.69
N TYR A 210 3.40 -2.81 11.61
CA TYR A 210 4.53 -3.30 12.42
C TYR A 210 4.33 -3.05 13.91
N MET A 211 3.63 -2.01 14.31
CA MET A 211 3.38 -1.73 15.73
C MET A 211 2.46 -2.76 16.42
N ASN A 212 1.83 -3.66 15.67
CA ASN A 212 1.15 -4.81 16.28
C ASN A 212 2.15 -5.85 16.83
N ASP A 213 3.40 -5.86 16.33
CA ASP A 213 4.45 -6.75 16.78
C ASP A 213 5.20 -6.13 17.97
N PRO A 214 5.27 -6.81 19.16
CA PRO A 214 6.01 -6.32 20.31
C PRO A 214 7.49 -5.99 20.00
N HIS A 215 8.16 -6.81 19.19
CA HIS A 215 9.56 -6.59 18.83
C HIS A 215 9.76 -5.30 18.04
N GLN A 216 8.78 -4.90 17.23
CA GLN A 216 8.81 -3.63 16.51
C GLN A 216 8.57 -2.44 17.47
N ARG A 217 7.76 -2.62 18.51
CA ARG A 217 7.60 -1.60 19.57
C ARG A 217 8.85 -1.45 20.39
N ASP A 218 9.54 -2.55 20.76
CA ASP A 218 10.85 -2.51 21.40
C ASP A 218 11.87 -1.73 20.56
N TYR A 219 11.84 -1.92 19.25
CA TYR A 219 12.68 -1.17 18.32
C TYR A 219 12.38 0.34 18.38
N ILE A 220 11.09 0.73 18.32
CA ILE A 220 10.67 2.14 18.42
C ILE A 220 11.19 2.76 19.71
N GLU A 221 11.05 2.08 20.86
CA GLU A 221 11.58 2.54 22.14
C GLU A 221 13.09 2.72 22.08
N SER A 222 13.81 1.78 21.48
CA SER A 222 15.28 1.81 21.38
C SER A 222 15.82 3.01 20.60
N ILE A 223 15.04 3.56 19.66
CA ILE A 223 15.39 4.75 18.89
C ILE A 223 14.77 6.05 19.47
N GLY A 224 14.20 5.96 20.67
CA GLY A 224 13.66 7.09 21.43
C GLY A 224 12.25 7.53 21.04
N GLY A 225 11.49 6.68 20.33
CA GLY A 225 10.07 6.86 20.06
C GLY A 225 9.19 6.38 21.22
N ASP A 226 7.90 6.65 21.14
CA ASP A 226 6.91 6.19 22.12
C ASP A 226 6.20 4.93 21.57
N PRO A 227 6.52 3.73 22.06
CA PRO A 227 5.97 2.47 21.55
C PRO A 227 4.45 2.36 21.72
N GLU A 228 3.87 3.08 22.69
CA GLU A 228 2.42 3.03 22.96
C GLU A 228 1.62 4.04 22.14
N ARG A 229 2.21 5.16 21.71
CA ARG A 229 1.51 6.28 21.07
C ARG A 229 1.94 6.62 19.67
N GLN A 230 3.06 6.09 19.20
CA GLN A 230 3.63 6.45 17.89
C GLN A 230 2.63 6.27 16.74
N HIS A 231 1.77 5.23 16.80
CA HIS A 231 0.75 5.01 15.78
C HIS A 231 -0.32 6.13 15.76
N VAL A 232 -0.71 6.63 16.92
CA VAL A 232 -1.68 7.75 17.02
C VAL A 232 -1.08 9.03 16.44
N GLU A 233 0.19 9.31 16.73
CA GLU A 233 0.89 10.46 16.15
C GLU A 233 1.01 10.35 14.62
N TYR A 234 1.32 9.16 14.10
CA TYR A 234 1.38 8.94 12.65
C TYR A 234 0.00 9.13 11.99
N ILE A 235 -1.06 8.59 12.58
CA ILE A 235 -2.43 8.77 12.10
C ILE A 235 -2.80 10.26 12.05
N ARG A 236 -2.45 11.03 13.09
CA ARG A 236 -2.67 12.47 13.13
C ARG A 236 -1.98 13.18 11.97
N HIS A 237 -0.69 12.90 11.72
CA HIS A 237 0.07 13.53 10.63
C HIS A 237 -0.42 13.11 9.24
N ILE A 238 -0.85 11.85 9.07
CA ILE A 238 -1.46 11.39 7.82
C ILE A 238 -2.77 12.14 7.56
N ASN A 239 -3.61 12.30 8.58
CA ASN A 239 -4.86 13.07 8.47
C ASN A 239 -4.60 14.55 8.13
N GLU A 240 -3.60 15.17 8.75
CA GLU A 240 -3.17 16.54 8.44
C GLU A 240 -2.72 16.67 6.98
N ALA A 241 -2.01 15.66 6.44
CA ALA A 241 -1.59 15.63 5.04
C ALA A 241 -2.77 15.47 4.08
N LEU A 242 -3.87 14.84 4.50
CA LEU A 242 -5.09 14.61 3.72
C LEU A 242 -6.18 15.67 3.92
N ALA A 243 -5.99 16.66 4.83
CA ALA A 243 -7.03 17.58 5.24
C ALA A 243 -7.68 18.35 4.06
N ASP A 244 -6.89 18.69 3.03
CA ASP A 244 -7.35 19.42 1.86
C ASP A 244 -7.36 18.55 0.59
N ARG A 245 -7.53 17.22 0.74
CA ARG A 245 -7.57 16.31 -0.42
C ARG A 245 -8.65 16.73 -1.41
N PRO A 246 -8.38 16.65 -2.72
CA PRO A 246 -9.32 17.07 -3.75
C PRO A 246 -10.67 16.33 -3.65
N ALA A 247 -11.76 17.07 -3.83
CA ALA A 247 -13.10 16.49 -3.85
C ALA A 247 -13.21 15.41 -4.93
N GLY A 248 -13.73 14.23 -4.58
CA GLY A 248 -13.85 13.09 -5.48
C GLY A 248 -12.62 12.19 -5.55
N MET A 249 -11.52 12.51 -4.87
CA MET A 249 -10.39 11.62 -4.67
C MET A 249 -10.70 10.63 -3.54
N SER A 250 -10.80 9.35 -3.86
CA SER A 250 -10.79 8.28 -2.87
C SER A 250 -9.36 8.01 -2.43
N VAL A 251 -9.13 8.00 -1.13
CA VAL A 251 -7.83 7.64 -0.53
C VAL A 251 -7.98 6.37 0.27
N THR A 252 -7.06 5.43 0.03
CA THR A 252 -6.96 4.19 0.83
C THR A 252 -5.60 4.09 1.48
N THR A 253 -5.47 3.27 2.52
CA THR A 253 -4.17 2.89 3.06
C THR A 253 -3.97 1.39 2.91
N HIS A 254 -2.75 0.97 2.60
CA HIS A 254 -2.34 -0.43 2.66
C HIS A 254 -1.35 -0.61 3.80
N SER A 255 -1.75 -1.39 4.77
CA SER A 255 -0.94 -1.70 5.96
C SER A 255 -0.29 -3.07 5.82
N CYS A 256 1.00 -3.07 5.49
CA CYS A 256 1.79 -4.26 5.16
C CYS A 256 2.69 -4.72 6.32
N ARG A 257 2.76 -6.02 6.56
CA ARG A 257 3.68 -6.64 7.54
C ARG A 257 5.06 -6.99 6.97
N GLY A 258 5.40 -6.41 5.83
CA GLY A 258 6.61 -6.71 5.08
C GLY A 258 6.38 -7.76 4.01
N ASN A 259 7.00 -7.53 2.85
CA ASN A 259 6.91 -8.43 1.72
C ASN A 259 8.21 -8.30 0.90
N PHE A 260 9.16 -9.17 1.19
CA PHE A 260 10.45 -9.23 0.52
C PHE A 260 10.76 -10.66 0.10
N GLN A 261 10.78 -10.94 -1.22
CA GLN A 261 11.02 -12.27 -1.76
C GLN A 261 10.16 -13.37 -1.08
N SER A 262 8.86 -13.10 -0.91
CA SER A 262 7.89 -13.99 -0.24
C SER A 262 8.10 -14.17 1.27
N ALA A 263 8.87 -13.30 1.93
CA ALA A 263 9.10 -13.30 3.37
C ALA A 263 8.43 -12.10 4.04
N TRP A 264 8.07 -12.21 5.33
CA TRP A 264 7.45 -11.17 6.16
C TRP A 264 8.41 -10.67 7.23
N ALA A 265 8.19 -9.46 7.76
CA ALA A 265 9.05 -8.84 8.76
C ALA A 265 8.37 -8.66 10.13
N ALA A 266 7.04 -8.63 10.19
CA ALA A 266 6.30 -8.44 11.44
C ALA A 266 5.10 -9.40 11.51
N GLU A 267 4.68 -9.71 12.75
CA GLU A 267 3.52 -10.55 13.04
C GLU A 267 2.67 -9.94 14.15
N GLY A 268 1.57 -10.57 14.50
CA GLY A 268 0.65 -10.12 15.53
C GLY A 268 -0.73 -9.75 14.99
N SER A 269 -1.74 -9.86 15.86
CA SER A 269 -3.10 -9.42 15.52
C SER A 269 -3.17 -7.90 15.36
N TRP A 270 -4.26 -7.41 14.77
CA TRP A 270 -4.46 -5.97 14.57
C TRP A 270 -4.90 -5.23 15.84
N ASP A 271 -5.10 -5.91 16.97
CA ASP A 271 -5.74 -5.34 18.17
C ASP A 271 -5.06 -4.10 18.71
N PHE A 272 -3.71 -4.00 18.61
CA PHE A 272 -2.97 -2.87 19.17
C PHE A 272 -3.28 -1.55 18.46
N VAL A 273 -3.37 -1.55 17.13
CA VAL A 273 -3.56 -0.31 16.34
C VAL A 273 -4.99 -0.12 15.85
N ALA A 274 -5.83 -1.17 15.86
CA ALA A 274 -7.09 -1.19 15.12
C ALA A 274 -8.07 -0.11 15.55
N GLU A 275 -8.17 0.21 16.84
CA GLU A 275 -9.09 1.24 17.32
C GLU A 275 -8.75 2.61 16.74
N ALA A 276 -7.51 3.06 16.88
CA ALA A 276 -7.06 4.33 16.31
C ALA A 276 -7.08 4.28 14.76
N LEU A 277 -6.56 3.19 14.17
CA LEU A 277 -6.49 3.04 12.72
C LEU A 277 -7.87 3.16 12.04
N LEU A 278 -8.87 2.39 12.51
CA LEU A 278 -10.16 2.31 11.85
C LEU A 278 -11.08 3.50 12.18
N ASN A 279 -11.01 4.04 13.41
CA ASN A 279 -11.84 5.18 13.82
C ASN A 279 -11.24 6.52 13.36
N GLU A 280 -9.93 6.73 13.56
CA GLU A 280 -9.34 8.06 13.47
C GLU A 280 -8.69 8.35 12.12
N LEU A 281 -8.12 7.35 11.41
CA LEU A 281 -7.50 7.60 10.11
C LEU A 281 -8.57 7.98 9.07
N ASP A 282 -8.44 9.17 8.47
CA ASP A 282 -9.41 9.73 7.52
C ASP A 282 -9.15 9.27 6.08
N VAL A 283 -9.38 7.98 5.85
CA VAL A 283 -9.32 7.34 4.53
C VAL A 283 -10.63 6.63 4.20
N ASP A 284 -10.86 6.36 2.92
CA ASP A 284 -12.07 5.69 2.43
C ASP A 284 -11.97 4.16 2.55
N GLY A 285 -10.75 3.62 2.67
CA GLY A 285 -10.56 2.18 2.80
C GLY A 285 -9.21 1.75 3.32
N PHE A 286 -9.20 0.56 3.89
CA PHE A 286 -8.04 -0.05 4.56
C PHE A 286 -7.74 -1.41 3.92
N PHE A 287 -6.62 -1.56 3.22
CA PHE A 287 -6.09 -2.84 2.78
C PHE A 287 -5.28 -3.45 3.93
N MET A 288 -5.78 -4.54 4.49
CA MET A 288 -5.18 -5.16 5.69
C MET A 288 -4.97 -6.66 5.48
N GLU A 289 -3.82 -7.17 5.95
CA GLU A 289 -3.45 -8.57 5.78
C GLU A 289 -4.18 -9.51 6.73
N TRP A 290 -4.74 -10.60 6.18
CA TRP A 290 -5.27 -11.76 6.90
C TRP A 290 -5.08 -13.06 6.11
N ASP A 291 -3.95 -13.21 5.40
CA ASP A 291 -3.68 -14.38 4.56
C ASP A 291 -3.30 -15.65 5.35
N ASP A 292 -2.87 -15.51 6.60
CA ASP A 292 -2.53 -16.63 7.47
C ASP A 292 -2.74 -16.31 8.97
N GLU A 293 -2.38 -17.30 9.82
CA GLU A 293 -2.59 -17.25 11.29
C GLU A 293 -1.80 -16.13 11.99
N ARG A 294 -0.69 -15.64 11.41
CA ARG A 294 0.13 -14.55 11.97
C ARG A 294 -0.65 -13.25 12.17
N SER A 295 -1.69 -13.07 11.37
CA SER A 295 -2.51 -11.86 11.39
C SER A 295 -3.59 -11.86 12.46
N GLY A 296 -3.78 -12.98 13.18
CA GLY A 296 -4.85 -13.14 14.16
C GLY A 296 -6.25 -13.24 13.51
N GLY A 297 -7.28 -13.07 14.33
CA GLY A 297 -8.68 -13.11 13.93
C GLY A 297 -9.20 -11.78 13.36
N PHE A 298 -10.52 -11.74 13.12
CA PHE A 298 -11.22 -10.57 12.57
C PHE A 298 -11.85 -9.67 13.65
N GLU A 299 -11.68 -9.99 14.93
CA GLU A 299 -12.23 -9.22 16.05
C GLU A 299 -11.87 -7.72 16.01
N PRO A 300 -10.67 -7.32 15.54
CA PRO A 300 -10.32 -5.90 15.38
C PRO A 300 -11.25 -5.11 14.47
N LEU A 301 -11.98 -5.76 13.55
CA LEU A 301 -12.97 -5.12 12.68
C LEU A 301 -14.17 -4.52 13.46
N ARG A 302 -14.37 -4.89 14.73
CA ARG A 302 -15.37 -4.27 15.62
C ARG A 302 -15.21 -2.76 15.77
N PHE A 303 -14.01 -2.26 15.56
CA PHE A 303 -13.70 -0.82 15.62
C PHE A 303 -14.02 -0.08 14.32
N LEU A 304 -14.38 -0.78 13.23
CA LEU A 304 -14.77 -0.11 12.00
C LEU A 304 -16.08 0.66 12.21
N PRO A 305 -16.10 1.99 12.07
CA PRO A 305 -17.34 2.75 12.21
C PRO A 305 -18.32 2.38 11.10
N LYS A 306 -19.61 2.25 11.45
CA LYS A 306 -20.64 2.04 10.44
C LYS A 306 -20.70 3.24 9.49
N GLY A 307 -20.73 2.98 8.20
CA GLY A 307 -20.78 4.04 7.18
C GLY A 307 -20.04 3.68 5.89
N GLU A 308 -19.35 4.66 5.30
CA GLU A 308 -18.76 4.56 3.97
C GLU A 308 -17.37 3.90 3.94
N LYS A 309 -16.62 3.93 5.06
CA LYS A 309 -15.29 3.34 5.14
C LYS A 309 -15.32 1.85 4.83
N GLN A 310 -14.36 1.36 4.07
CA GLN A 310 -14.28 -0.05 3.66
C GLN A 310 -13.03 -0.72 4.25
N VAL A 311 -13.13 -2.00 4.54
CA VAL A 311 -11.95 -2.85 4.78
C VAL A 311 -11.80 -3.81 3.61
N VAL A 312 -10.64 -3.78 2.99
CA VAL A 312 -10.27 -4.68 1.90
C VAL A 312 -9.47 -5.82 2.54
N LEU A 313 -10.12 -6.97 2.62
CA LEU A 313 -9.57 -8.15 3.26
C LEU A 313 -8.47 -8.77 2.39
N GLY A 314 -7.24 -8.68 2.82
CA GLY A 314 -6.09 -9.30 2.18
C GLY A 314 -6.00 -10.79 2.52
N LEU A 315 -6.87 -11.60 1.91
CA LEU A 315 -6.99 -13.03 2.20
C LEU A 315 -6.18 -13.93 1.25
N VAL A 316 -5.82 -13.40 0.08
CA VAL A 316 -5.09 -14.17 -0.93
C VAL A 316 -3.60 -13.86 -0.81
N THR A 317 -2.80 -14.88 -0.49
CA THR A 317 -1.36 -14.68 -0.31
C THR A 317 -0.64 -14.39 -1.63
N THR A 318 0.30 -13.46 -1.62
CA THR A 318 1.24 -13.23 -2.73
C THR A 318 2.61 -13.88 -2.51
N LYS A 319 2.75 -14.66 -1.42
CA LYS A 319 4.03 -15.26 -1.03
C LYS A 319 4.29 -16.61 -1.69
N ARG A 320 3.25 -17.28 -2.19
CA ARG A 320 3.32 -18.61 -2.83
C ARG A 320 2.29 -18.73 -3.96
N GLY A 321 2.57 -19.63 -4.93
CA GLY A 321 1.78 -19.76 -6.15
C GLY A 321 0.47 -20.53 -5.99
N GLU A 322 0.33 -21.37 -4.95
CA GLU A 322 -0.87 -22.18 -4.73
C GLU A 322 -2.11 -21.28 -4.59
N LEU A 323 -3.19 -21.66 -5.27
CA LEU A 323 -4.46 -20.95 -5.18
C LEU A 323 -5.21 -21.34 -3.90
N GLU A 324 -5.78 -20.36 -3.26
CA GLU A 324 -6.74 -20.53 -2.17
C GLU A 324 -8.05 -21.13 -2.70
N SER A 325 -8.75 -21.91 -1.86
CA SER A 325 -10.08 -22.40 -2.19
C SER A 325 -11.11 -21.28 -2.14
N LYS A 326 -11.99 -21.19 -3.14
CA LYS A 326 -13.11 -20.24 -3.15
C LYS A 326 -14.01 -20.39 -1.93
N ASP A 327 -14.28 -21.63 -1.51
CA ASP A 327 -15.14 -21.91 -0.37
C ASP A 327 -14.47 -21.44 0.93
N GLU A 328 -13.16 -21.59 1.05
CA GLU A 328 -12.40 -21.08 2.19
C GLU A 328 -12.41 -19.55 2.22
N LEU A 329 -12.18 -18.87 1.09
CA LEU A 329 -12.24 -17.42 1.02
C LEU A 329 -13.63 -16.89 1.39
N LYS A 330 -14.71 -17.52 0.89
CA LYS A 330 -16.09 -17.16 1.23
C LYS A 330 -16.37 -17.38 2.72
N ARG A 331 -15.90 -18.48 3.30
CA ARG A 331 -16.01 -18.75 4.73
C ARG A 331 -15.32 -17.68 5.58
N ARG A 332 -14.11 -17.25 5.16
CA ARG A 332 -13.37 -16.19 5.86
C ARG A 332 -14.03 -14.82 5.72
N ILE A 333 -14.62 -14.52 4.58
CA ILE A 333 -15.42 -13.30 4.41
C ILE A 333 -16.67 -13.33 5.30
N GLU A 334 -17.36 -14.47 5.39
CA GLU A 334 -18.50 -14.65 6.30
C GLU A 334 -18.07 -14.48 7.77
N GLU A 335 -16.92 -15.02 8.16
CA GLU A 335 -16.35 -14.82 9.49
C GLU A 335 -16.08 -13.35 9.79
N ALA A 336 -15.41 -12.63 8.88
CA ALA A 336 -15.17 -11.19 8.99
C ALA A 336 -16.49 -10.40 9.09
N SER A 337 -17.54 -10.82 8.38
CA SER A 337 -18.85 -10.17 8.37
C SER A 337 -19.60 -10.24 9.72
N ARG A 338 -19.14 -11.06 10.66
CA ARG A 338 -19.66 -11.09 12.04
C ARG A 338 -19.17 -9.89 12.87
N HIS A 339 -18.10 -9.24 12.44
CA HIS A 339 -17.45 -8.11 13.12
C HIS A 339 -17.65 -6.77 12.41
N ALA A 340 -17.87 -6.78 11.10
CA ALA A 340 -18.15 -5.59 10.30
C ALA A 340 -19.23 -5.89 9.24
N PRO A 341 -20.08 -4.92 8.84
CA PRO A 341 -21.09 -5.15 7.80
C PRO A 341 -20.47 -5.63 6.49
N LEU A 342 -21.09 -6.62 5.84
CA LEU A 342 -20.62 -7.17 4.56
C LEU A 342 -20.48 -6.09 3.47
N GLU A 343 -21.32 -5.04 3.55
CA GLU A 343 -21.29 -3.87 2.68
C GLU A 343 -20.01 -3.01 2.85
N GLN A 344 -19.32 -3.15 3.97
CA GLN A 344 -18.07 -2.46 4.26
C GLN A 344 -16.84 -3.35 4.01
N LEU A 345 -17.00 -4.56 3.45
CA LEU A 345 -15.93 -5.50 3.16
C LEU A 345 -15.67 -5.60 1.66
N CYS A 346 -14.41 -5.74 1.29
CA CYS A 346 -13.92 -6.01 -0.06
C CYS A 346 -12.84 -7.11 0.01
N LEU A 347 -12.35 -7.60 -1.11
CA LEU A 347 -11.35 -8.66 -1.19
C LEU A 347 -10.13 -8.21 -2.02
N SER A 348 -8.93 -8.55 -1.56
CA SER A 348 -7.68 -8.32 -2.28
C SER A 348 -6.62 -9.38 -1.97
N PRO A 349 -5.49 -9.37 -2.69
CA PRO A 349 -4.27 -9.99 -2.19
C PRO A 349 -3.83 -9.32 -0.88
N GLN A 350 -3.07 -10.04 -0.05
CA GLN A 350 -2.58 -9.50 1.23
C GLN A 350 -1.54 -8.38 1.04
N CYS A 351 -0.79 -8.38 -0.07
CA CYS A 351 0.18 -7.37 -0.46
C CYS A 351 0.30 -7.28 -1.99
N GLY A 352 1.20 -6.44 -2.50
CA GLY A 352 1.63 -6.49 -3.89
C GLY A 352 2.45 -7.75 -4.21
N PHE A 353 2.59 -8.07 -5.49
CA PHE A 353 3.38 -9.23 -5.94
C PHE A 353 4.88 -8.92 -6.05
N SER A 354 5.26 -7.66 -6.09
CA SER A 354 6.65 -7.23 -6.27
C SER A 354 6.91 -5.86 -5.66
N SER A 355 6.95 -5.81 -4.32
CA SER A 355 7.20 -4.57 -3.57
C SER A 355 8.60 -4.00 -3.82
N THR A 356 9.56 -4.85 -4.18
CA THR A 356 10.92 -4.50 -4.64
C THR A 356 11.19 -5.12 -6.00
N VAL A 357 12.31 -4.75 -6.63
CA VAL A 357 12.67 -5.23 -7.96
C VAL A 357 12.82 -6.77 -8.03
N GLU A 358 13.18 -7.41 -6.93
CA GLU A 358 13.36 -8.86 -6.85
C GLU A 358 12.06 -9.64 -7.04
N GLY A 359 10.92 -9.07 -6.60
CA GLY A 359 9.62 -9.73 -6.66
C GLY A 359 9.46 -10.92 -5.72
N ASN A 360 8.24 -11.42 -5.61
CA ASN A 360 7.92 -12.61 -4.85
C ASN A 360 8.21 -13.90 -5.66
N ARG A 361 8.36 -15.02 -4.93
CA ARG A 361 8.72 -16.33 -5.50
C ARG A 361 7.51 -17.09 -6.02
N LEU A 362 6.84 -16.52 -7.02
CA LEU A 362 5.75 -17.13 -7.77
C LEU A 362 5.84 -16.68 -9.23
N THR A 363 5.11 -17.34 -10.12
CA THR A 363 5.11 -17.01 -11.53
C THR A 363 4.10 -15.91 -11.90
N GLU A 364 4.25 -15.30 -13.09
CA GLU A 364 3.24 -14.37 -13.59
C GLU A 364 1.88 -15.08 -13.79
N ASP A 365 1.86 -16.35 -14.18
CA ASP A 365 0.62 -17.11 -14.32
C ASP A 365 -0.08 -17.30 -12.98
N ASP A 366 0.67 -17.56 -11.88
CA ASP A 366 0.13 -17.64 -10.53
C ASP A 366 -0.46 -16.30 -10.11
N GLN A 367 0.25 -15.19 -10.36
CA GLN A 367 -0.24 -13.84 -10.08
C GLN A 367 -1.59 -13.58 -10.76
N TRP A 368 -1.70 -13.88 -12.06
CA TRP A 368 -2.94 -13.66 -12.81
C TRP A 368 -4.06 -14.61 -12.38
N ALA A 369 -3.73 -15.84 -12.02
CA ALA A 369 -4.69 -16.80 -11.48
C ALA A 369 -5.26 -16.35 -10.14
N LYS A 370 -4.44 -15.80 -9.24
CA LYS A 370 -4.86 -15.22 -7.95
C LYS A 370 -5.75 -14.00 -8.12
N LEU A 371 -5.40 -13.08 -9.02
CA LEU A 371 -6.25 -11.91 -9.30
C LEU A 371 -7.60 -12.31 -9.92
N ARG A 372 -7.61 -13.32 -10.78
CA ARG A 372 -8.86 -13.89 -11.31
C ARG A 372 -9.72 -14.51 -10.20
N LEU A 373 -9.10 -15.28 -9.30
CA LEU A 373 -9.78 -15.87 -8.15
C LEU A 373 -10.48 -14.79 -7.30
N ILE A 374 -9.79 -13.67 -7.03
CA ILE A 374 -10.34 -12.55 -6.29
C ILE A 374 -11.57 -11.96 -6.98
N VAL A 375 -11.51 -11.74 -8.29
CA VAL A 375 -12.64 -11.21 -9.07
C VAL A 375 -13.82 -12.19 -9.03
N GLU A 376 -13.59 -13.49 -9.23
CA GLU A 376 -14.61 -14.51 -9.21
C GLU A 376 -15.28 -14.63 -7.82
N VAL A 377 -14.50 -14.67 -6.75
CA VAL A 377 -15.05 -14.71 -5.38
C VAL A 377 -15.83 -13.44 -5.06
N ALA A 378 -15.32 -12.27 -5.45
CA ALA A 378 -16.04 -11.03 -5.23
C ALA A 378 -17.38 -10.99 -5.97
N GLN A 379 -17.45 -11.52 -7.19
CA GLN A 379 -18.71 -11.67 -7.94
C GLN A 379 -19.67 -12.64 -7.26
N GLU A 380 -19.19 -13.74 -6.70
CA GLU A 380 -20.02 -14.72 -6.00
C GLU A 380 -20.57 -14.20 -4.66
N VAL A 381 -19.83 -13.29 -3.98
CA VAL A 381 -20.22 -12.78 -2.66
C VAL A 381 -21.07 -11.51 -2.74
N TRP A 382 -20.75 -10.59 -3.64
CA TRP A 382 -21.38 -9.26 -3.69
C TRP A 382 -22.12 -8.97 -5.03
N GLY A 383 -21.89 -9.76 -6.08
CA GLY A 383 -22.41 -9.55 -7.42
C GLY A 383 -23.72 -10.18 -7.72
#